data_b317740008ffa3c7b57eeef0c77e4303
#
_entry.id   b317740008ffa3c7b57eeef0c77e4303
#
_cell.length_a   1.000
_cell.length_b   1.000
_cell.length_c   1.000
_cell.angle_alpha   90.00
_cell.angle_beta   90.00
_cell.angle_gamma   90.00
#
_symmetry.space_group_name_H-M   'P 1'
#
loop_
_entity.id
_entity.type
_entity.pdbx_description
1 polymer ?
#
loop_
_entity_poly.entity_id
_entity_poly.type
_entity_poly.pdbx_seq_one_letter_code
_entity_poly.pdbx_strand_id
1 'polypeptide(L)'
;MRHSIRRGLTVASVAVVSALALSACAGTASDPGSTEDFEPLTSIKLQLQWLPQAQFAGYYVALDKGYFEEEGFDSVEVIPGGGDIVPQDVLANGDADFAVAWVPKVLGTLEASGAELTDIAQVFQKSGTLQVSFTGDGVEEVADFEGKRIGSWGFGNEWEIFAAMAAEDLDASGVKITTQDFSMNALLDGDVDAAQAMTYNEWAQILETENPETGELYTPEDFDVVSYEDTEGAMLQDAIWADTARLDDPAYADASVRFLKAVTKGWIFARDNPEEAATITYDAAIAAGEGGAFPVGPTHQLWQMNEVNKLIWAGGGFGVIDESAWAKTVKGALAAVNQDGLNLIMDEPAESAYSNEYIEKALEELEADGITVDGEYTPIEVTLTKGGQ
;
A
#
# COMPACT_ATOMS: atom_id res chain seq x y z
N MET A 1 -21.76 -76.36 -1.47
CA MET A 1 -20.77 -77.39 -1.04
C MET A 1 -19.85 -76.63 -0.08
N ARG A 2 -20.06 -76.80 1.22
CA ARG A 2 -19.38 -77.75 2.19
C ARG A 2 -17.84 -77.71 1.97
N HIS A 3 -17.00 -77.28 2.90
CA HIS A 3 -16.71 -77.66 4.28
C HIS A 3 -15.91 -76.59 5.00
N SER A 4 -16.23 -76.20 6.17
CA SER A 4 -15.84 -76.34 7.59
C SER A 4 -14.67 -77.25 7.89
N ILE A 5 -13.67 -76.81 8.68
CA ILE A 5 -13.03 -77.50 9.76
C ILE A 5 -12.45 -76.54 10.79
N ARG A 6 -12.71 -76.82 12.02
CA ARG A 6 -12.34 -76.19 13.29
C ARG A 6 -11.00 -76.72 13.85
N ARG A 7 -10.58 -76.02 14.92
CA ARG A 7 -9.71 -76.39 16.06
C ARG A 7 -8.31 -75.80 16.01
N GLY A 8 -7.72 -75.31 17.06
CA GLY A 8 -8.08 -75.42 18.49
C GLY A 8 -7.18 -74.50 19.34
N LEU A 9 -7.62 -74.28 20.57
CA LEU A 9 -6.99 -73.53 21.65
C LEU A 9 -5.60 -73.98 22.02
N THR A 10 -4.73 -73.05 22.45
CA THR A 10 -3.88 -73.30 23.65
C THR A 10 -3.62 -71.94 24.36
N VAL A 11 -4.01 -71.94 25.64
CA VAL A 11 -3.80 -70.95 26.69
C VAL A 11 -2.40 -71.15 27.27
N ALA A 12 -1.62 -70.05 27.39
CA ALA A 12 -0.47 -70.08 28.35
C ALA A 12 -0.45 -68.69 29.03
N SER A 13 -0.87 -68.74 30.31
CA SER A 13 -0.77 -67.64 31.27
C SER A 13 0.66 -67.57 31.80
N VAL A 14 1.26 -66.39 31.77
CA VAL A 14 2.40 -66.08 32.64
C VAL A 14 2.13 -64.72 33.30
N ALA A 15 2.03 -64.81 34.62
CA ALA A 15 1.95 -63.70 35.55
C ALA A 15 3.36 -63.13 35.79
N VAL A 16 3.53 -61.82 35.67
CA VAL A 16 4.70 -61.11 36.24
C VAL A 16 4.24 -59.84 36.93
N VAL A 17 4.31 -59.88 38.18
CA VAL A 17 4.59 -58.95 39.28
C VAL A 17 4.64 -57.45 38.97
N SER A 18 3.76 -56.78 39.69
CA SER A 18 3.68 -55.33 39.90
C SER A 18 4.92 -54.81 40.65
N ALA A 19 5.54 -53.72 40.08
CA ALA A 19 6.39 -52.80 40.82
C ALA A 19 5.79 -51.42 40.73
N LEU A 20 5.15 -50.98 41.80
CA LEU A 20 4.77 -49.56 41.98
C LEU A 20 6.05 -48.75 42.24
N ALA A 21 6.35 -47.83 41.33
CA ALA A 21 7.23 -46.70 41.62
C ALA A 21 6.36 -45.41 41.69
N LEU A 22 6.18 -44.90 42.89
CA LEU A 22 5.68 -43.54 43.12
C LEU A 22 6.78 -42.57 42.63
N SER A 23 6.53 -41.88 41.51
CA SER A 23 7.26 -40.67 41.17
C SER A 23 6.41 -39.46 41.57
N ALA A 24 6.97 -38.68 42.45
CA ALA A 24 6.40 -37.45 42.97
C ALA A 24 6.12 -36.45 41.82
N CYS A 25 4.91 -35.87 41.79
CA CYS A 25 4.60 -34.67 41.08
C CYS A 25 5.46 -33.54 41.63
N ALA A 26 6.55 -33.22 40.92
CA ALA A 26 7.10 -31.87 40.97
C ALA A 26 6.29 -31.03 39.99
N GLY A 27 5.43 -30.16 40.51
CA GLY A 27 4.78 -29.12 39.72
C GLY A 27 5.85 -28.23 39.12
N THR A 28 6.08 -28.34 37.83
CA THR A 28 6.74 -27.32 37.08
C THR A 28 5.78 -26.15 37.01
N ALA A 29 6.16 -25.05 37.64
CA ALA A 29 5.55 -23.76 37.41
C ALA A 29 5.63 -23.50 35.89
N SER A 30 4.50 -23.28 35.25
CA SER A 30 4.43 -22.80 33.90
C SER A 30 5.13 -21.44 33.86
N ASP A 31 6.19 -21.36 33.09
CA ASP A 31 6.83 -20.12 32.71
C ASP A 31 5.79 -19.32 31.91
N PRO A 32 5.51 -18.04 32.25
CA PRO A 32 4.59 -17.24 31.46
C PRO A 32 5.26 -16.66 30.21
N GLY A 33 5.91 -17.50 29.43
CA GLY A 33 6.63 -17.24 28.20
C GLY A 33 6.62 -18.45 27.28
N SER A 34 5.51 -19.21 27.20
CA SER A 34 5.38 -20.21 26.13
C SER A 34 5.17 -19.47 24.82
N THR A 35 6.22 -19.36 24.01
CA THR A 35 6.06 -19.22 22.56
C THR A 35 5.10 -20.31 22.11
N GLU A 36 3.96 -19.91 21.56
CA GLU A 36 3.05 -20.88 20.95
C GLU A 36 3.82 -21.62 19.86
N ASP A 37 3.84 -22.96 19.94
CA ASP A 37 4.48 -23.81 18.94
C ASP A 37 3.64 -23.78 17.66
N PHE A 38 3.92 -22.84 16.75
CA PHE A 38 3.37 -22.82 15.39
C PHE A 38 4.51 -22.98 14.36
N GLU A 39 4.18 -23.51 13.19
CA GLU A 39 5.10 -23.55 12.05
C GLU A 39 5.11 -22.17 11.39
N PRO A 40 6.24 -21.44 11.35
CA PRO A 40 6.31 -20.11 10.73
C PRO A 40 5.96 -20.14 9.23
N LEU A 41 5.25 -19.15 8.74
CA LEU A 41 5.09 -18.94 7.32
C LEU A 41 6.44 -18.45 6.75
N THR A 42 7.00 -19.19 5.79
CA THR A 42 8.27 -18.85 5.14
C THR A 42 8.12 -18.44 3.68
N SER A 43 6.89 -18.49 3.15
CA SER A 43 6.59 -18.05 1.79
C SER A 43 5.37 -17.14 1.82
N ILE A 44 5.50 -15.94 1.24
CA ILE A 44 4.43 -14.94 1.20
C ILE A 44 4.33 -14.28 -0.18
N LYS A 45 3.15 -13.71 -0.46
CA LYS A 45 2.86 -12.92 -1.65
C LYS A 45 2.37 -11.54 -1.25
N LEU A 46 2.96 -10.52 -1.84
CA LEU A 46 2.53 -9.13 -1.75
C LEU A 46 1.97 -8.68 -3.09
N GLN A 47 0.70 -8.29 -3.14
CA GLN A 47 0.07 -7.66 -4.30
C GLN A 47 0.27 -6.15 -4.24
N LEU A 48 0.95 -5.57 -5.20
CA LEU A 48 1.05 -4.11 -5.36
C LEU A 48 -0.19 -3.58 -6.09
N GLN A 49 -0.49 -2.30 -5.88
CA GLN A 49 -1.60 -1.67 -6.59
C GLN A 49 -1.25 -1.18 -7.99
N TRP A 50 0.04 -1.06 -8.32
CA TRP A 50 0.50 -0.50 -9.57
C TRP A 50 1.72 -1.23 -10.13
N LEU A 51 2.19 -0.76 -11.29
CA LEU A 51 3.39 -1.24 -11.96
C LEU A 51 4.65 -0.98 -11.13
N PRO A 52 5.74 -1.73 -11.37
CA PRO A 52 7.01 -1.51 -10.68
C PRO A 52 7.55 -0.10 -10.95
N GLN A 53 7.66 0.70 -9.89
CA GLN A 53 8.19 2.06 -9.90
C GLN A 53 8.61 2.48 -8.49
N ALA A 54 9.33 3.60 -8.34
CA ALA A 54 9.89 4.02 -7.05
C ALA A 54 8.84 4.28 -5.95
N GLN A 55 7.55 4.36 -6.30
CA GLN A 55 6.43 4.29 -5.35
C GLN A 55 6.53 3.06 -4.44
N PHE A 56 7.11 1.97 -4.93
CA PHE A 56 7.23 0.70 -4.21
C PHE A 56 8.68 0.34 -3.87
N ALA A 57 9.57 1.34 -3.86
CA ALA A 57 11.01 1.10 -3.69
C ALA A 57 11.36 0.29 -2.45
N GLY A 58 10.70 0.53 -1.31
CA GLY A 58 10.99 -0.20 -0.07
C GLY A 58 10.83 -1.71 -0.20
N TYR A 59 9.86 -2.19 -0.98
CA TYR A 59 9.64 -3.63 -1.19
C TYR A 59 10.71 -4.23 -2.10
N TYR A 60 11.08 -3.53 -3.19
CA TYR A 60 12.12 -3.99 -4.12
C TYR A 60 13.51 -3.92 -3.48
N VAL A 61 13.78 -2.90 -2.67
CA VAL A 61 15.00 -2.81 -1.86
C VAL A 61 15.05 -3.94 -0.85
N ALA A 62 13.95 -4.26 -0.17
CA ALA A 62 13.92 -5.38 0.78
C ALA A 62 14.23 -6.73 0.12
N LEU A 63 13.81 -6.93 -1.14
CA LEU A 63 14.19 -8.09 -1.96
C LEU A 63 15.68 -8.05 -2.33
N ASP A 64 16.17 -6.93 -2.91
CA ASP A 64 17.54 -6.80 -3.40
C ASP A 64 18.58 -6.95 -2.28
N LYS A 65 18.28 -6.40 -1.10
CA LYS A 65 19.18 -6.42 0.06
C LYS A 65 19.05 -7.68 0.92
N GLY A 66 18.10 -8.59 0.60
CA GLY A 66 17.91 -9.84 1.34
C GLY A 66 17.23 -9.64 2.71
N TYR A 67 16.54 -8.52 2.94
CA TYR A 67 15.93 -8.26 4.24
C TYR A 67 14.78 -9.23 4.58
N PHE A 68 14.10 -9.76 3.57
CA PHE A 68 13.10 -10.81 3.79
C PHE A 68 13.73 -12.13 4.23
N GLU A 69 14.88 -12.50 3.64
CA GLU A 69 15.61 -13.71 4.06
C GLU A 69 16.17 -13.56 5.48
N GLU A 70 16.63 -12.36 5.86
CA GLU A 70 17.05 -12.05 7.24
C GLU A 70 15.93 -12.25 8.26
N GLU A 71 14.68 -11.94 7.88
CA GLU A 71 13.48 -12.15 8.70
C GLU A 71 12.88 -13.56 8.54
N GLY A 72 13.59 -14.50 7.89
CA GLY A 72 13.24 -15.92 7.83
C GLY A 72 12.25 -16.31 6.75
N PHE A 73 12.09 -15.50 5.69
CA PHE A 73 11.31 -15.88 4.52
C PHE A 73 12.20 -16.58 3.48
N ASP A 74 11.81 -17.80 3.08
CA ASP A 74 12.45 -18.54 2.00
C ASP A 74 12.04 -17.98 0.62
N SER A 75 10.87 -17.37 0.51
CA SER A 75 10.31 -16.81 -0.73
C SER A 75 9.36 -15.67 -0.45
N VAL A 76 9.59 -14.54 -1.10
CA VAL A 76 8.64 -13.42 -1.15
C VAL A 76 8.39 -13.06 -2.60
N GLU A 77 7.13 -13.17 -3.03
CA GLU A 77 6.69 -12.80 -4.37
C GLU A 77 6.04 -11.41 -4.32
N VAL A 78 6.69 -10.40 -4.91
CA VAL A 78 6.09 -9.07 -5.12
C VAL A 78 5.41 -9.08 -6.48
N ILE A 79 4.08 -9.05 -6.47
CA ILE A 79 3.24 -9.15 -7.66
C ILE A 79 2.86 -7.74 -8.11
N PRO A 80 3.28 -7.30 -9.30
CA PRO A 80 2.88 -6.01 -9.84
C PRO A 80 1.35 -5.89 -9.98
N GLY A 81 0.84 -4.69 -9.75
CA GLY A 81 -0.52 -4.31 -10.07
C GLY A 81 -0.66 -3.78 -11.50
N GLY A 82 -1.64 -2.94 -11.72
CA GLY A 82 -1.94 -2.28 -13.00
C GLY A 82 -3.42 -1.92 -13.08
N GLY A 83 -3.83 -1.27 -14.17
CA GLY A 83 -5.17 -0.70 -14.30
C GLY A 83 -6.34 -1.67 -14.10
N ASP A 84 -6.14 -2.95 -14.39
CA ASP A 84 -7.19 -3.98 -14.29
C ASP A 84 -7.10 -4.80 -12.98
N ILE A 85 -6.11 -4.53 -12.12
CA ILE A 85 -5.90 -5.24 -10.87
C ILE A 85 -6.46 -4.42 -9.70
N VAL A 86 -7.31 -5.05 -8.92
CA VAL A 86 -7.86 -4.48 -7.67
C VAL A 86 -7.20 -5.22 -6.49
N PRO A 87 -6.13 -4.68 -5.90
CA PRO A 87 -5.29 -5.40 -4.94
C PRO A 87 -6.04 -5.86 -3.69
N GLN A 88 -6.98 -5.07 -3.20
CA GLN A 88 -7.81 -5.45 -2.05
C GLN A 88 -8.73 -6.63 -2.36
N ASP A 89 -9.18 -6.81 -3.60
CA ASP A 89 -9.96 -7.98 -4.00
C ASP A 89 -9.08 -9.23 -4.11
N VAL A 90 -7.83 -9.07 -4.61
CA VAL A 90 -6.83 -10.15 -4.64
C VAL A 90 -6.56 -10.66 -3.22
N LEU A 91 -6.39 -9.74 -2.26
CA LEU A 91 -6.20 -10.08 -0.85
C LEU A 91 -7.45 -10.75 -0.25
N ALA A 92 -8.63 -10.15 -0.43
CA ALA A 92 -9.89 -10.67 0.09
C ALA A 92 -10.24 -12.07 -0.45
N ASN A 93 -9.79 -12.40 -1.66
CA ASN A 93 -9.95 -13.74 -2.26
C ASN A 93 -8.90 -14.75 -1.78
N GLY A 94 -7.88 -14.32 -1.02
CA GLY A 94 -6.79 -15.18 -0.55
C GLY A 94 -5.75 -15.53 -1.60
N ASP A 95 -5.68 -14.77 -2.71
CA ASP A 95 -4.70 -14.99 -3.79
C ASP A 95 -3.34 -14.33 -3.46
N ALA A 96 -3.30 -13.40 -2.50
CA ALA A 96 -2.11 -12.83 -1.89
C ALA A 96 -2.21 -12.87 -0.35
N ASP A 97 -1.07 -12.73 0.33
CA ASP A 97 -1.01 -12.66 1.79
C ASP A 97 -1.13 -11.23 2.30
N PHE A 98 -0.59 -10.28 1.55
CA PHE A 98 -0.68 -8.85 1.82
C PHE A 98 -0.98 -8.09 0.53
N ALA A 99 -1.56 -6.90 0.65
CA ALA A 99 -1.76 -6.01 -0.49
C ALA A 99 -1.39 -4.58 -0.14
N VAL A 100 -0.91 -3.82 -1.14
CA VAL A 100 -0.78 -2.36 -1.04
C VAL A 100 -1.97 -1.74 -1.77
N ALA A 101 -2.73 -0.91 -1.06
CA ALA A 101 -3.87 -0.19 -1.62
C ALA A 101 -4.16 1.10 -0.85
N TRP A 102 -4.78 2.07 -1.52
CA TRP A 102 -5.24 3.29 -0.88
C TRP A 102 -6.40 3.04 0.07
N VAL A 103 -6.39 3.72 1.22
CA VAL A 103 -7.42 3.56 2.25
C VAL A 103 -8.84 3.76 1.69
N PRO A 104 -9.20 4.82 0.95
CA PRO A 104 -10.55 4.99 0.43
C PRO A 104 -11.00 3.87 -0.50
N LYS A 105 -10.08 3.29 -1.30
CA LYS A 105 -10.41 2.14 -2.18
C LYS A 105 -10.78 0.91 -1.38
N VAL A 106 -10.03 0.64 -0.31
CA VAL A 106 -10.34 -0.50 0.57
C VAL A 106 -11.62 -0.27 1.34
N LEU A 107 -11.84 0.93 1.92
CA LEU A 107 -13.09 1.26 2.60
C LEU A 107 -14.32 1.02 1.71
N GLY A 108 -14.24 1.43 0.43
CA GLY A 108 -15.30 1.15 -0.55
C GLY A 108 -15.50 -0.35 -0.81
N THR A 109 -14.43 -1.14 -0.82
CA THR A 109 -14.52 -2.61 -0.97
C THR A 109 -15.14 -3.26 0.26
N LEU A 110 -14.74 -2.83 1.48
CA LEU A 110 -15.32 -3.34 2.73
C LEU A 110 -16.84 -3.10 2.77
N GLU A 111 -17.27 -1.88 2.42
CA GLU A 111 -18.68 -1.49 2.33
C GLU A 111 -19.44 -2.34 1.29
N ALA A 112 -18.90 -2.48 0.09
CA ALA A 112 -19.58 -3.13 -1.03
C ALA A 112 -19.64 -4.65 -0.93
N SER A 113 -18.60 -5.30 -0.42
CA SER A 113 -18.44 -6.76 -0.41
C SER A 113 -18.64 -7.39 0.95
N GLY A 114 -18.49 -6.62 2.04
CA GLY A 114 -18.42 -7.14 3.41
C GLY A 114 -17.13 -7.93 3.69
N ALA A 115 -16.07 -7.72 2.91
CA ALA A 115 -14.75 -8.24 3.23
C ALA A 115 -14.23 -7.62 4.53
N GLU A 116 -13.37 -8.34 5.24
CA GLU A 116 -12.74 -7.86 6.47
C GLU A 116 -11.22 -7.81 6.25
N LEU A 117 -10.70 -6.58 6.04
CA LEU A 117 -9.29 -6.30 5.84
C LEU A 117 -8.84 -5.27 6.89
N THR A 118 -7.60 -5.42 7.35
CA THR A 118 -6.97 -4.55 8.34
C THR A 118 -5.76 -3.85 7.71
N ASP A 119 -5.72 -2.53 7.77
CA ASP A 119 -4.49 -1.75 7.54
C ASP A 119 -3.53 -2.02 8.71
N ILE A 120 -2.42 -2.66 8.43
CA ILE A 120 -1.40 -3.04 9.42
C ILE A 120 -0.16 -2.14 9.37
N ALA A 121 -0.05 -1.26 8.37
CA ALA A 121 0.97 -0.21 8.29
C ALA A 121 0.63 0.82 7.22
N GLN A 122 0.44 2.07 7.62
CA GLN A 122 0.21 3.21 6.74
C GLN A 122 1.52 3.69 6.13
N VAL A 123 1.78 3.40 4.87
CA VAL A 123 3.04 3.74 4.20
C VAL A 123 3.08 5.24 3.87
N PHE A 124 2.07 5.76 3.17
CA PHE A 124 1.98 7.19 2.88
C PHE A 124 1.19 7.90 3.97
N GLN A 125 1.86 8.78 4.70
CA GLN A 125 1.30 9.56 5.80
C GLN A 125 0.50 10.79 5.33
N LYS A 126 0.52 11.06 4.01
CA LYS A 126 -0.10 12.21 3.36
C LYS A 126 -0.64 11.83 1.99
N SER A 127 -1.59 12.64 1.49
CA SER A 127 -2.00 12.56 0.09
C SER A 127 -0.90 13.10 -0.84
N GLY A 128 -0.61 12.37 -1.90
CA GLY A 128 0.24 12.82 -2.99
C GLY A 128 -0.55 13.22 -4.24
N THR A 129 -1.89 13.28 -4.15
CA THR A 129 -2.75 13.56 -5.30
C THR A 129 -2.85 15.05 -5.58
N LEU A 130 -2.77 15.38 -6.85
CA LEU A 130 -2.93 16.72 -7.42
C LEU A 130 -4.07 16.72 -8.45
N GLN A 131 -4.65 17.90 -8.68
CA GLN A 131 -5.42 18.19 -9.88
C GLN A 131 -4.69 19.32 -10.62
N VAL A 132 -4.24 19.05 -11.84
CA VAL A 132 -3.36 19.92 -12.61
C VAL A 132 -4.11 20.48 -13.83
N SER A 133 -4.08 21.79 -14.02
CA SER A 133 -4.63 22.49 -15.19
C SER A 133 -3.60 23.45 -15.79
N PHE A 134 -3.77 23.89 -17.04
CA PHE A 134 -2.95 24.97 -17.57
C PHE A 134 -3.30 26.30 -16.90
N THR A 135 -2.27 27.08 -16.59
CA THR A 135 -2.44 28.44 -16.04
C THR A 135 -3.36 29.29 -16.94
N GLY A 136 -4.41 29.81 -16.34
CA GLY A 136 -5.40 30.64 -17.01
C GLY A 136 -6.63 29.89 -17.54
N ASP A 137 -6.69 28.55 -17.44
CA ASP A 137 -7.88 27.76 -17.79
C ASP A 137 -8.97 27.80 -16.72
N GLY A 138 -8.68 28.45 -15.57
CA GLY A 138 -9.64 28.74 -14.51
C GLY A 138 -10.01 27.51 -13.70
N VAL A 139 -9.01 26.72 -13.29
CA VAL A 139 -9.11 25.69 -12.27
C VAL A 139 -7.92 25.89 -11.32
N GLU A 140 -8.09 26.79 -10.36
CA GLU A 140 -7.06 27.17 -9.38
C GLU A 140 -7.37 26.58 -7.99
N GLU A 141 -8.64 26.25 -7.73
CA GLU A 141 -9.12 25.67 -6.45
C GLU A 141 -10.28 24.71 -6.70
N VAL A 142 -10.66 23.93 -5.68
CA VAL A 142 -11.74 22.93 -5.77
C VAL A 142 -13.08 23.58 -6.16
N ALA A 143 -13.33 24.81 -5.70
CA ALA A 143 -14.53 25.57 -6.04
C ALA A 143 -14.71 25.81 -7.56
N ASP A 144 -13.63 25.77 -8.31
CA ASP A 144 -13.65 25.96 -9.77
C ASP A 144 -14.05 24.70 -10.57
N PHE A 145 -14.23 23.55 -9.90
CA PHE A 145 -14.55 22.29 -10.59
C PHE A 145 -15.95 22.28 -11.22
N GLU A 146 -16.88 23.13 -10.75
CA GLU A 146 -18.23 23.19 -11.28
C GLU A 146 -18.25 23.51 -12.78
N GLY A 147 -18.88 22.65 -13.55
CA GLY A 147 -18.98 22.74 -15.01
C GLY A 147 -17.73 22.35 -15.77
N LYS A 148 -16.64 21.98 -15.11
CA LYS A 148 -15.38 21.57 -15.73
C LYS A 148 -15.35 20.06 -16.01
N ARG A 149 -14.46 19.68 -16.94
CA ARG A 149 -14.08 18.30 -17.22
C ARG A 149 -12.89 17.96 -16.34
N ILE A 150 -13.14 17.23 -15.27
CA ILE A 150 -12.12 16.83 -14.30
C ILE A 150 -11.67 15.42 -14.63
N GLY A 151 -10.39 15.26 -14.96
CA GLY A 151 -9.78 13.97 -15.22
C GLY A 151 -9.59 13.17 -13.95
N SER A 152 -9.80 11.86 -14.05
CA SER A 152 -9.45 10.87 -13.03
C SER A 152 -9.15 9.54 -13.68
N TRP A 153 -8.27 8.74 -13.06
CA TRP A 153 -8.01 7.36 -13.53
C TRP A 153 -9.22 6.44 -13.33
N GLY A 154 -10.21 6.84 -12.52
CA GLY A 154 -11.32 5.97 -12.14
C GLY A 154 -10.90 4.87 -11.15
N PHE A 155 -11.70 3.79 -11.04
CA PHE A 155 -11.42 2.63 -10.18
C PHE A 155 -11.17 2.97 -8.70
N GLY A 156 -11.85 4.02 -8.20
CA GLY A 156 -11.75 4.48 -6.82
C GLY A 156 -10.64 5.52 -6.56
N ASN A 157 -9.94 5.99 -7.60
CA ASN A 157 -8.97 7.09 -7.45
C ASN A 157 -9.64 8.46 -7.42
N GLU A 158 -10.92 8.57 -7.78
CA GLU A 158 -11.71 9.78 -7.82
C GLU A 158 -12.26 10.23 -6.46
N TRP A 159 -12.14 9.42 -5.42
CA TRP A 159 -12.82 9.70 -4.15
C TRP A 159 -12.28 10.94 -3.42
N GLU A 160 -11.01 11.29 -3.56
CA GLU A 160 -10.49 12.54 -3.01
C GLU A 160 -11.09 13.77 -3.72
N ILE A 161 -11.40 13.67 -5.03
CA ILE A 161 -12.11 14.73 -5.77
C ILE A 161 -13.47 14.99 -5.12
N PHE A 162 -14.25 13.92 -4.92
CA PHE A 162 -15.59 14.04 -4.32
C PHE A 162 -15.56 14.45 -2.86
N ALA A 163 -14.58 13.99 -2.09
CA ALA A 163 -14.41 14.41 -0.71
C ALA A 163 -14.05 15.89 -0.59
N ALA A 164 -13.16 16.38 -1.45
CA ALA A 164 -12.79 17.79 -1.50
C ALA A 164 -14.00 18.66 -1.92
N MET A 165 -14.76 18.21 -2.92
CA MET A 165 -16.00 18.89 -3.34
C MET A 165 -17.04 18.93 -2.22
N ALA A 166 -17.24 17.81 -1.52
CA ALA A 166 -18.18 17.75 -0.40
C ALA A 166 -17.77 18.68 0.75
N ALA A 167 -16.47 18.84 0.99
CA ALA A 167 -15.95 19.76 2.00
C ALA A 167 -16.20 21.24 1.67
N GLU A 168 -16.33 21.58 0.37
CA GLU A 168 -16.66 22.92 -0.13
C GLU A 168 -18.18 23.10 -0.42
N ASP A 169 -19.04 22.14 0.04
CA ASP A 169 -20.48 22.15 -0.21
C ASP A 169 -20.85 22.15 -1.72
N LEU A 170 -19.99 21.59 -2.59
CA LEU A 170 -20.21 21.51 -4.03
C LEU A 170 -21.02 20.26 -4.41
N ASP A 171 -21.88 20.43 -5.41
CA ASP A 171 -22.68 19.32 -5.96
C ASP A 171 -21.85 18.54 -7.00
N ALA A 172 -21.53 17.29 -6.69
CA ALA A 172 -20.77 16.41 -7.59
C ALA A 172 -21.45 16.19 -8.95
N SER A 173 -22.79 16.35 -9.05
CA SER A 173 -23.51 16.28 -10.33
C SER A 173 -23.19 17.45 -11.27
N GLY A 174 -22.63 18.54 -10.74
CA GLY A 174 -22.15 19.71 -11.51
C GLY A 174 -20.80 19.49 -12.20
N VAL A 175 -20.10 18.40 -11.89
CA VAL A 175 -18.77 18.08 -12.44
C VAL A 175 -18.87 16.96 -13.46
N LYS A 176 -18.07 17.06 -14.52
CA LYS A 176 -17.93 15.99 -15.48
C LYS A 176 -16.62 15.24 -15.22
N ILE A 177 -16.69 14.13 -14.47
CA ILE A 177 -15.53 13.24 -14.36
C ILE A 177 -15.29 12.57 -15.70
N THR A 178 -14.06 12.68 -16.18
CA THR A 178 -13.60 12.11 -17.44
C THR A 178 -12.46 11.14 -17.13
N THR A 179 -12.61 9.89 -17.55
CA THR A 179 -11.54 8.90 -17.38
C THR A 179 -10.33 9.30 -18.21
N GLN A 180 -9.19 9.45 -17.55
CA GLN A 180 -7.89 9.64 -18.17
C GLN A 180 -7.09 8.34 -18.12
N ASP A 181 -6.13 8.20 -19.04
CA ASP A 181 -5.14 7.13 -18.97
C ASP A 181 -4.03 7.47 -17.95
N PHE A 182 -2.96 6.70 -17.94
CA PHE A 182 -1.85 6.84 -16.99
C PHE A 182 -0.79 7.86 -17.44
N SER A 183 -1.20 8.80 -18.30
CA SER A 183 -0.37 9.88 -18.80
C SER A 183 -1.06 11.23 -18.63
N MET A 184 -0.34 12.30 -18.91
CA MET A 184 -0.91 13.66 -18.93
C MET A 184 -1.47 14.04 -20.31
N ASN A 185 -1.59 13.08 -21.24
CA ASN A 185 -2.07 13.38 -22.61
C ASN A 185 -3.50 13.95 -22.60
N ALA A 186 -4.39 13.49 -21.73
CA ALA A 186 -5.75 14.02 -21.65
C ALA A 186 -5.78 15.53 -21.38
N LEU A 187 -4.84 16.05 -20.56
CA LEU A 187 -4.67 17.48 -20.34
C LEU A 187 -4.00 18.15 -21.54
N LEU A 188 -2.91 17.58 -22.05
CA LEU A 188 -2.15 18.15 -23.18
C LEU A 188 -2.98 18.24 -24.48
N ASP A 189 -3.88 17.29 -24.72
CA ASP A 189 -4.77 17.23 -25.86
C ASP A 189 -6.07 18.08 -25.65
N GLY A 190 -6.28 18.60 -24.43
CA GLY A 190 -7.45 19.38 -24.07
C GLY A 190 -8.74 18.56 -23.93
N ASP A 191 -8.64 17.28 -23.64
CA ASP A 191 -9.79 16.39 -23.38
C ASP A 191 -10.38 16.62 -21.99
N VAL A 192 -9.56 17.08 -21.05
CA VAL A 192 -9.94 17.52 -19.70
C VAL A 192 -9.48 18.95 -19.45
N ASP A 193 -10.16 19.65 -18.54
CA ASP A 193 -9.79 21.00 -18.11
C ASP A 193 -8.76 20.96 -16.98
N ALA A 194 -8.77 19.89 -16.19
CA ALA A 194 -7.74 19.56 -15.22
C ALA A 194 -7.58 18.05 -15.12
N ALA A 195 -6.33 17.55 -15.02
CA ALA A 195 -6.00 16.14 -14.93
C ALA A 195 -5.57 15.76 -13.52
N GLN A 196 -5.97 14.56 -13.06
CA GLN A 196 -5.46 13.99 -11.83
C GLN A 196 -4.00 13.57 -12.02
N ALA A 197 -3.14 13.86 -11.04
CA ALA A 197 -1.73 13.55 -11.08
C ALA A 197 -1.23 13.18 -9.68
N MET A 198 -0.21 12.31 -9.60
CA MET A 198 0.54 12.13 -8.38
C MET A 198 1.77 13.05 -8.38
N THR A 199 2.09 13.64 -7.23
CA THR A 199 3.29 14.45 -7.04
C THR A 199 4.56 13.75 -7.53
N TYR A 200 4.59 12.43 -7.36
CA TYR A 200 5.75 11.61 -7.68
C TYR A 200 5.74 11.05 -9.11
N ASN A 201 4.61 11.04 -9.83
CA ASN A 201 4.52 10.40 -11.15
C ASN A 201 4.06 11.36 -12.24
N GLU A 202 2.75 11.58 -12.42
CA GLU A 202 2.21 12.35 -13.55
C GLU A 202 2.65 13.81 -13.53
N TRP A 203 2.91 14.38 -12.35
CA TRP A 203 3.49 15.72 -12.25
C TRP A 203 4.89 15.77 -12.87
N ALA A 204 5.72 14.76 -12.67
CA ALA A 204 7.00 14.67 -13.37
C ALA A 204 6.81 14.47 -14.88
N GLN A 205 5.88 13.58 -15.30
CA GLN A 205 5.64 13.30 -16.71
C GLN A 205 5.34 14.58 -17.51
N ILE A 206 4.52 15.49 -16.95
CA ILE A 206 4.19 16.74 -17.68
C ILE A 206 5.39 17.67 -17.73
N LEU A 207 6.20 17.76 -16.68
CA LEU A 207 7.43 18.55 -16.63
C LEU A 207 8.58 17.96 -17.47
N GLU A 208 8.50 16.70 -17.85
CA GLU A 208 9.40 15.98 -18.76
C GLU A 208 8.95 16.08 -20.23
N THR A 209 7.81 16.72 -20.45
CA THR A 209 7.23 16.91 -21.78
C THR A 209 7.67 18.25 -22.38
N GLU A 210 7.98 18.25 -23.67
CA GLU A 210 8.34 19.47 -24.41
C GLU A 210 7.08 20.27 -24.73
N ASN A 211 7.09 21.55 -24.35
CA ASN A 211 6.07 22.53 -24.76
C ASN A 211 6.22 22.79 -26.25
N PRO A 212 5.23 22.47 -27.08
CA PRO A 212 5.31 22.62 -28.55
C PRO A 212 5.42 24.07 -29.03
N GLU A 213 5.08 25.06 -28.19
CA GLU A 213 5.15 26.45 -28.53
C GLU A 213 6.56 27.02 -28.35
N THR A 214 7.29 26.57 -27.34
CA THR A 214 8.62 27.10 -26.98
C THR A 214 9.76 26.18 -27.42
N GLY A 215 9.52 24.86 -27.51
CA GLY A 215 10.53 23.83 -27.76
C GLY A 215 11.37 23.50 -26.52
N GLU A 216 11.04 24.06 -25.34
CA GLU A 216 11.64 23.75 -24.05
C GLU A 216 10.67 22.85 -23.26
N LEU A 217 11.13 22.23 -22.15
CA LEU A 217 10.24 21.49 -21.27
C LEU A 217 9.22 22.43 -20.60
N TYR A 218 8.03 21.90 -20.32
CA TYR A 218 7.09 22.60 -19.43
C TYR A 218 7.73 22.84 -18.06
N THR A 219 7.30 23.93 -17.44
CA THR A 219 7.74 24.33 -16.10
C THR A 219 6.55 24.42 -15.16
N PRO A 220 6.74 24.39 -13.84
CA PRO A 220 5.64 24.53 -12.87
C PRO A 220 4.80 25.81 -13.08
N GLU A 221 5.38 26.86 -13.62
CA GLU A 221 4.71 28.14 -13.90
C GLU A 221 3.70 28.07 -15.05
N ASP A 222 3.74 27.00 -15.86
CA ASP A 222 2.78 26.77 -16.94
C ASP A 222 1.44 26.19 -16.43
N PHE A 223 1.36 25.82 -15.14
CA PHE A 223 0.23 25.10 -14.57
C PHE A 223 -0.29 25.73 -13.28
N ASP A 224 -1.60 25.61 -13.08
CA ASP A 224 -2.27 25.77 -11.80
C ASP A 224 -2.47 24.38 -11.18
N VAL A 225 -2.24 24.24 -9.88
CA VAL A 225 -2.23 22.94 -9.19
C VAL A 225 -3.07 23.01 -7.92
N VAL A 226 -4.10 22.19 -7.83
CA VAL A 226 -4.82 21.92 -6.60
C VAL A 226 -4.20 20.69 -5.94
N SER A 227 -3.57 20.86 -4.76
CA SER A 227 -3.07 19.75 -3.93
C SER A 227 -4.19 19.28 -3.01
N TYR A 228 -4.57 18.00 -3.10
CA TYR A 228 -5.61 17.48 -2.19
C TYR A 228 -5.13 17.43 -0.74
N GLU A 229 -3.84 17.27 -0.48
CA GLU A 229 -3.29 17.35 0.89
C GLU A 229 -3.63 18.67 1.58
N ASP A 230 -3.68 19.76 0.81
CA ASP A 230 -3.99 21.10 1.32
C ASP A 230 -5.49 21.36 1.45
N THR A 231 -6.35 20.37 1.15
CA THR A 231 -7.80 20.44 1.26
C THR A 231 -8.34 19.62 2.44
N GLU A 232 -9.60 19.84 2.78
CA GLU A 232 -10.32 18.98 3.74
C GLU A 232 -10.68 17.60 3.15
N GLY A 233 -10.46 17.40 1.83
CA GLY A 233 -10.69 16.14 1.12
C GLY A 233 -9.50 15.21 1.10
N ALA A 234 -8.35 15.57 1.70
CA ALA A 234 -7.17 14.71 1.76
C ALA A 234 -7.49 13.37 2.42
N MET A 235 -7.03 12.29 1.81
CA MET A 235 -7.20 10.92 2.31
C MET A 235 -5.86 10.21 2.39
N LEU A 236 -5.72 9.28 3.34
CA LEU A 236 -4.59 8.37 3.44
C LEU A 236 -4.54 7.47 2.20
N GLN A 237 -3.33 7.26 1.69
CA GLN A 237 -3.12 6.53 0.44
C GLN A 237 -2.47 5.17 0.69
N ASP A 238 -1.30 4.89 0.11
CA ASP A 238 -0.66 3.58 0.17
C ASP A 238 -0.55 3.07 1.61
N ALA A 239 -1.25 1.97 1.88
CA ALA A 239 -1.21 1.23 3.14
C ALA A 239 -0.99 -0.25 2.86
N ILE A 240 -0.44 -0.98 3.84
CA ILE A 240 -0.28 -2.43 3.77
C ILE A 240 -1.46 -3.08 4.48
N TRP A 241 -2.20 -3.86 3.71
CA TRP A 241 -3.42 -4.54 4.16
C TRP A 241 -3.19 -6.02 4.38
N ALA A 242 -3.83 -6.56 5.41
CA ALA A 242 -3.88 -7.98 5.76
C ALA A 242 -5.34 -8.46 5.87
N ASP A 243 -5.57 -9.75 5.72
CA ASP A 243 -6.86 -10.38 5.99
C ASP A 243 -7.10 -10.43 7.50
N THR A 244 -8.14 -9.75 7.97
CA THR A 244 -8.45 -9.61 9.40
C THR A 244 -8.61 -10.95 10.10
N ALA A 245 -9.30 -11.91 9.48
CA ALA A 245 -9.56 -13.21 10.08
C ALA A 245 -8.28 -14.07 10.19
N ARG A 246 -7.33 -13.88 9.25
CA ARG A 246 -6.05 -14.58 9.29
C ARG A 246 -5.12 -14.03 10.38
N LEU A 247 -5.29 -12.78 10.81
CA LEU A 247 -4.50 -12.20 11.91
C LEU A 247 -4.73 -12.90 13.26
N ASP A 248 -5.83 -13.68 13.39
CA ASP A 248 -6.06 -14.56 14.55
C ASP A 248 -5.19 -15.84 14.49
N ASP A 249 -4.56 -16.17 13.35
CA ASP A 249 -3.62 -17.27 13.21
C ASP A 249 -2.23 -16.83 13.68
N PRO A 250 -1.64 -17.44 14.73
CA PRO A 250 -0.33 -17.04 15.23
C PRO A 250 0.79 -17.07 14.19
N ALA A 251 0.73 -17.97 13.21
CA ALA A 251 1.74 -18.06 12.14
C ALA A 251 1.64 -16.87 11.17
N TYR A 252 0.43 -16.42 10.86
CA TYR A 252 0.22 -15.26 9.99
C TYR A 252 0.49 -13.95 10.73
N ALA A 253 0.09 -13.84 12.00
CA ALA A 253 0.40 -12.69 12.84
C ALA A 253 1.92 -12.48 12.99
N ASP A 254 2.68 -13.56 13.25
CA ASP A 254 4.14 -13.55 13.29
C ASP A 254 4.74 -13.16 11.93
N ALA A 255 4.24 -13.75 10.84
CA ALA A 255 4.68 -13.42 9.49
C ALA A 255 4.40 -11.94 9.16
N SER A 256 3.29 -11.36 9.63
CA SER A 256 2.97 -9.94 9.44
C SER A 256 4.03 -9.04 10.09
N VAL A 257 4.44 -9.33 11.32
CA VAL A 257 5.50 -8.57 12.02
C VAL A 257 6.84 -8.70 11.29
N ARG A 258 7.27 -9.93 10.94
CA ARG A 258 8.53 -10.16 10.21
C ARG A 258 8.54 -9.51 8.83
N PHE A 259 7.41 -9.55 8.12
CA PHE A 259 7.23 -8.86 6.85
C PHE A 259 7.39 -7.34 7.00
N LEU A 260 6.73 -6.74 7.99
CA LEU A 260 6.82 -5.31 8.27
C LEU A 260 8.25 -4.90 8.68
N LYS A 261 8.98 -5.74 9.44
CA LYS A 261 10.40 -5.49 9.73
C LYS A 261 11.25 -5.39 8.46
N ALA A 262 11.11 -6.35 7.55
CA ALA A 262 11.84 -6.34 6.28
C ALA A 262 11.49 -5.12 5.41
N VAL A 263 10.21 -4.79 5.29
CA VAL A 263 9.72 -3.63 4.54
C VAL A 263 10.21 -2.32 5.15
N THR A 264 10.18 -2.19 6.48
CA THR A 264 10.70 -1.02 7.19
C THR A 264 12.19 -0.81 6.91
N LYS A 265 13.01 -1.88 6.97
CA LYS A 265 14.44 -1.80 6.56
C LYS A 265 14.59 -1.32 5.12
N GLY A 266 13.74 -1.81 4.21
CA GLY A 266 13.73 -1.39 2.82
C GLY A 266 13.43 0.12 2.66
N TRP A 267 12.46 0.64 3.38
CA TRP A 267 12.13 2.07 3.35
C TRP A 267 13.15 2.95 4.06
N ILE A 268 13.75 2.49 5.15
CA ILE A 268 14.89 3.19 5.79
C ILE A 268 16.06 3.30 4.81
N PHE A 269 16.38 2.20 4.11
CA PHE A 269 17.42 2.23 3.08
C PHE A 269 17.08 3.23 1.97
N ALA A 270 15.83 3.22 1.47
CA ALA A 270 15.37 4.12 0.41
C ALA A 270 15.38 5.60 0.84
N ARG A 271 15.13 5.88 2.11
CA ARG A 271 15.29 7.23 2.69
C ARG A 271 16.74 7.69 2.68
N ASP A 272 17.64 6.82 3.12
CA ASP A 272 19.04 7.15 3.35
C ASP A 272 19.89 7.05 2.06
N ASN A 273 19.40 6.31 1.05
CA ASN A 273 20.10 6.06 -0.23
C ASN A 273 19.13 6.16 -1.43
N PRO A 274 18.49 7.34 -1.65
CA PRO A 274 17.43 7.47 -2.64
C PRO A 274 17.87 7.17 -4.08
N GLU A 275 19.12 7.50 -4.47
CA GLU A 275 19.62 7.22 -5.81
C GLU A 275 19.78 5.71 -6.05
N GLU A 276 20.27 4.96 -5.06
CA GLU A 276 20.42 3.51 -5.18
C GLU A 276 19.04 2.83 -5.17
N ALA A 277 18.12 3.26 -4.31
CA ALA A 277 16.76 2.74 -4.27
C ALA A 277 16.00 2.97 -5.58
N ALA A 278 16.13 4.15 -6.18
CA ALA A 278 15.58 4.46 -7.50
C ALA A 278 16.16 3.53 -8.59
N THR A 279 17.48 3.25 -8.54
CA THR A 279 18.14 2.35 -9.48
C THR A 279 17.64 0.91 -9.33
N ILE A 280 17.56 0.38 -8.11
CA ILE A 280 17.02 -0.97 -7.83
C ILE A 280 15.62 -1.12 -8.40
N THR A 281 14.77 -0.09 -8.19
CA THR A 281 13.39 -0.13 -8.65
C THR A 281 13.31 -0.01 -10.18
N TYR A 282 14.14 0.82 -10.79
CA TYR A 282 14.25 0.93 -12.24
C TYR A 282 14.63 -0.41 -12.88
N ASP A 283 15.63 -1.12 -12.31
CA ASP A 283 16.05 -2.42 -12.80
C ASP A 283 14.92 -3.46 -12.64
N ALA A 284 14.15 -3.41 -11.54
CA ALA A 284 12.98 -4.26 -11.35
C ALA A 284 11.88 -3.99 -12.39
N ALA A 285 11.61 -2.72 -12.71
CA ALA A 285 10.65 -2.33 -13.74
C ALA A 285 11.06 -2.83 -15.14
N ILE A 286 12.34 -2.71 -15.48
CA ILE A 286 12.88 -3.23 -16.74
C ILE A 286 12.77 -4.76 -16.80
N ALA A 287 13.09 -5.46 -15.70
CA ALA A 287 13.00 -6.92 -15.62
C ALA A 287 11.55 -7.42 -15.75
N ALA A 288 10.58 -6.67 -15.23
CA ALA A 288 9.16 -6.96 -15.39
C ALA A 288 8.64 -6.69 -16.82
N GLY A 289 9.43 -6.05 -17.68
CA GLY A 289 9.05 -5.72 -19.06
C GLY A 289 8.24 -4.44 -19.21
N GLU A 290 8.12 -3.66 -18.15
CA GLU A 290 7.32 -2.42 -18.10
C GLU A 290 8.02 -1.21 -18.73
N GLY A 291 9.29 -1.32 -19.08
CA GLY A 291 10.13 -0.25 -19.63
C GLY A 291 9.70 0.34 -20.98
N GLY A 292 8.51 0.01 -21.48
CA GLY A 292 7.99 0.52 -22.75
C GLY A 292 6.64 1.25 -22.65
N ALA A 293 5.95 1.20 -21.50
CA ALA A 293 4.60 1.73 -21.37
C ALA A 293 4.54 3.13 -20.72
N PHE A 294 5.59 3.50 -19.97
CA PHE A 294 5.69 4.78 -19.26
C PHE A 294 7.09 5.36 -19.37
N PRO A 295 7.28 6.68 -19.13
CA PRO A 295 8.59 7.24 -18.92
C PRO A 295 9.17 6.75 -17.60
N VAL A 296 9.58 5.49 -17.53
CA VAL A 296 10.31 4.89 -16.38
C VAL A 296 11.80 5.16 -16.49
N GLY A 297 12.19 6.30 -17.03
CA GLY A 297 13.60 6.67 -17.13
C GLY A 297 14.24 6.86 -15.74
N PRO A 298 15.57 6.80 -15.64
CA PRO A 298 16.25 6.87 -14.36
C PRO A 298 16.04 8.19 -13.62
N THR A 299 15.93 9.33 -14.33
CA THR A 299 15.65 10.61 -13.67
C THR A 299 14.22 10.69 -13.17
N HIS A 300 13.26 10.09 -13.88
CA HIS A 300 11.87 9.97 -13.43
C HIS A 300 11.79 9.13 -12.14
N GLN A 301 12.46 7.97 -12.09
CA GLN A 301 12.49 7.12 -10.89
C GLN A 301 13.13 7.83 -9.70
N LEU A 302 14.17 8.63 -9.94
CA LEU A 302 14.80 9.41 -8.87
C LEU A 302 13.87 10.53 -8.36
N TRP A 303 13.13 11.18 -9.25
CA TRP A 303 12.09 12.13 -8.86
C TRP A 303 11.01 11.42 -8.01
N GLN A 304 10.51 10.29 -8.50
CA GLN A 304 9.51 9.51 -7.75
C GLN A 304 10.03 9.17 -6.35
N MET A 305 11.27 8.69 -6.24
CA MET A 305 11.84 8.33 -4.94
C MET A 305 11.92 9.52 -4.00
N ASN A 306 12.31 10.70 -4.53
CA ASN A 306 12.37 11.93 -3.75
C ASN A 306 10.98 12.36 -3.24
N GLU A 307 9.96 12.34 -4.10
CA GLU A 307 8.61 12.75 -3.71
C GLU A 307 7.92 11.72 -2.78
N VAL A 308 8.10 10.43 -3.05
CA VAL A 308 7.57 9.35 -2.22
C VAL A 308 8.14 9.39 -0.81
N ASN A 309 9.44 9.62 -0.65
CA ASN A 309 10.05 9.79 0.67
C ASN A 309 9.44 10.96 1.46
N LYS A 310 9.01 12.04 0.81
CA LYS A 310 8.32 13.16 1.48
C LYS A 310 6.94 12.76 2.03
N LEU A 311 6.25 11.82 1.36
CA LEU A 311 4.96 11.31 1.80
C LEU A 311 5.13 10.33 2.97
N ILE A 312 6.12 9.45 2.90
CA ILE A 312 6.37 8.40 3.91
C ILE A 312 6.90 8.98 5.22
N TRP A 313 7.92 9.85 5.14
CA TRP A 313 8.65 10.34 6.31
C TRP A 313 8.12 11.68 6.84
N ALA A 314 6.89 12.05 6.48
CA ALA A 314 6.27 13.31 6.89
C ALA A 314 6.09 13.45 8.41
N GLY A 315 5.94 12.33 9.12
CA GLY A 315 5.79 12.29 10.59
C GLY A 315 7.06 11.89 11.35
N GLY A 316 8.17 11.62 10.62
CA GLY A 316 9.46 11.22 11.24
C GLY A 316 9.57 9.74 11.59
N GLY A 317 8.51 8.91 11.37
CA GLY A 317 8.49 7.47 11.56
C GLY A 317 7.83 6.74 10.39
N PHE A 318 7.99 5.43 10.31
CA PHE A 318 7.43 4.60 9.25
C PHE A 318 6.21 3.82 9.73
N GLY A 319 5.14 3.84 8.95
CA GLY A 319 4.08 2.85 8.98
C GLY A 319 3.04 2.98 10.09
N VAL A 320 3.29 3.79 11.13
CA VAL A 320 2.31 3.99 12.22
C VAL A 320 1.17 4.88 11.70
N ILE A 321 -0.06 4.42 11.91
CA ILE A 321 -1.27 5.14 11.49
C ILE A 321 -1.53 6.25 12.49
N ASP A 322 -1.58 7.51 11.99
CA ASP A 322 -2.05 8.65 12.78
C ASP A 322 -3.58 8.62 12.89
N GLU A 323 -4.08 8.53 14.12
CA GLU A 323 -5.53 8.43 14.37
C GLU A 323 -6.30 9.64 13.84
N SER A 324 -5.71 10.82 13.81
CA SER A 324 -6.37 12.02 13.30
C SER A 324 -6.44 12.04 11.78
N ALA A 325 -5.41 11.53 11.09
CA ALA A 325 -5.39 11.36 9.64
C ALA A 325 -6.37 10.25 9.20
N TRP A 326 -6.43 9.15 9.96
CA TRP A 326 -7.45 8.12 9.75
C TRP A 326 -8.86 8.68 9.90
N ALA A 327 -9.15 9.38 11.01
CA ALA A 327 -10.46 9.98 11.25
C ALA A 327 -10.83 11.02 10.18
N LYS A 328 -9.86 11.80 9.67
CA LYS A 328 -10.06 12.72 8.53
C LYS A 328 -10.43 11.94 7.27
N THR A 329 -9.71 10.86 6.97
CA THR A 329 -9.99 9.99 5.80
C THR A 329 -11.39 9.39 5.88
N VAL A 330 -11.78 8.83 7.03
CA VAL A 330 -13.13 8.25 7.24
C VAL A 330 -14.22 9.33 7.11
N LYS A 331 -14.00 10.51 7.70
CA LYS A 331 -14.91 11.65 7.56
C LYS A 331 -15.10 12.04 6.08
N GLY A 332 -14.00 12.12 5.32
CA GLY A 332 -14.04 12.39 3.88
C GLY A 332 -14.79 11.29 3.12
N ALA A 333 -14.53 10.02 3.44
CA ALA A 333 -15.18 8.87 2.82
C ALA A 333 -16.72 8.85 3.06
N LEU A 334 -17.17 9.19 4.26
CA LEU A 334 -18.59 9.32 4.60
C LEU A 334 -19.28 10.50 3.88
N ALA A 335 -18.54 11.56 3.62
CA ALA A 335 -19.05 12.75 2.94
C ALA A 335 -19.02 12.65 1.42
N ALA A 336 -18.10 11.83 0.86
CA ALA A 336 -17.91 11.71 -0.57
C ALA A 336 -19.09 11.05 -1.27
N VAL A 337 -19.71 11.80 -2.18
CA VAL A 337 -20.80 11.34 -3.04
C VAL A 337 -20.36 11.59 -4.49
N ASN A 338 -20.38 10.56 -5.32
CA ASN A 338 -19.98 10.72 -6.72
C ASN A 338 -21.07 11.39 -7.58
N GLN A 339 -20.76 11.64 -8.86
CA GLN A 339 -21.67 12.29 -9.81
C GLN A 339 -22.97 11.49 -10.06
N ASP A 340 -23.01 10.21 -9.72
CA ASP A 340 -24.19 9.33 -9.84
C ASP A 340 -25.01 9.27 -8.54
N GLY A 341 -24.60 10.01 -7.51
CA GLY A 341 -25.25 10.06 -6.20
C GLY A 341 -24.94 8.84 -5.32
N LEU A 342 -23.83 8.13 -5.58
CA LEU A 342 -23.39 7.00 -4.77
C LEU A 342 -22.34 7.47 -3.75
N ASN A 343 -22.55 7.08 -2.49
CA ASN A 343 -21.57 7.30 -1.42
C ASN A 343 -20.40 6.33 -1.55
N LEU A 344 -19.21 6.77 -1.09
CA LEU A 344 -18.07 5.86 -0.94
C LEU A 344 -18.34 4.83 0.16
N ILE A 345 -18.72 5.30 1.35
CA ILE A 345 -19.19 4.47 2.46
C ILE A 345 -20.43 5.13 3.10
N MET A 346 -21.29 4.35 3.75
CA MET A 346 -22.51 4.84 4.42
C MET A 346 -22.38 4.78 5.94
N ASP A 347 -21.56 3.88 6.45
CA ASP A 347 -21.33 3.67 7.87
C ASP A 347 -19.81 3.78 8.15
N GLU A 348 -19.45 4.09 9.41
CA GLU A 348 -18.05 4.06 9.84
C GLU A 348 -17.50 2.64 9.70
N PRO A 349 -16.22 2.48 9.26
CA PRO A 349 -15.59 1.16 9.19
C PRO A 349 -15.51 0.53 10.58
N ALA A 350 -15.37 -0.80 10.62
CA ALA A 350 -15.17 -1.54 11.87
C ALA A 350 -13.89 -1.07 12.59
N GLU A 351 -13.84 -1.20 13.92
CA GLU A 351 -12.64 -0.88 14.71
C GLU A 351 -11.41 -1.70 14.26
N SER A 352 -11.63 -2.88 13.67
CA SER A 352 -10.59 -3.74 13.11
C SER A 352 -10.09 -3.31 11.72
N ALA A 353 -10.63 -2.24 11.13
CA ALA A 353 -10.20 -1.78 9.81
C ALA A 353 -8.77 -1.25 9.79
N TYR A 354 -8.19 -0.91 10.94
CA TYR A 354 -6.76 -0.67 11.09
C TYR A 354 -6.24 -1.16 12.43
N SER A 355 -4.93 -1.41 12.52
CA SER A 355 -4.25 -1.75 13.77
C SER A 355 -2.78 -1.36 13.71
N ASN A 356 -2.32 -0.58 14.68
CA ASN A 356 -0.90 -0.27 14.86
C ASN A 356 -0.12 -1.39 15.56
N GLU A 357 -0.77 -2.43 16.09
CA GLU A 357 -0.13 -3.49 16.87
C GLU A 357 1.05 -4.15 16.14
N TYR A 358 0.87 -4.46 14.85
CA TYR A 358 1.86 -5.19 14.05
C TYR A 358 3.05 -4.33 13.69
N ILE A 359 2.81 -3.09 13.26
CA ILE A 359 3.89 -2.17 12.91
C ILE A 359 4.64 -1.69 14.14
N GLU A 360 3.96 -1.36 15.24
CA GLU A 360 4.62 -0.97 16.49
C GLU A 360 5.53 -2.08 17.01
N LYS A 361 5.06 -3.33 16.97
CA LYS A 361 5.87 -4.50 17.35
C LYS A 361 7.07 -4.67 16.43
N ALA A 362 6.90 -4.50 15.11
CA ALA A 362 7.99 -4.59 14.15
C ALA A 362 9.06 -3.51 14.41
N LEU A 363 8.62 -2.28 14.71
CA LEU A 363 9.53 -1.16 15.02
C LEU A 363 10.26 -1.40 16.35
N GLU A 364 9.56 -1.87 17.40
CA GLU A 364 10.16 -2.19 18.70
C GLU A 364 11.25 -3.27 18.56
N GLU A 365 10.99 -4.33 17.79
CA GLU A 365 11.97 -5.38 17.54
C GLU A 365 13.18 -4.87 16.73
N LEU A 366 12.98 -4.03 15.73
CA LEU A 366 14.06 -3.40 14.96
C LEU A 366 14.93 -2.50 15.82
N GLU A 367 14.32 -1.70 16.73
CA GLU A 367 15.07 -0.89 17.70
C GLU A 367 15.88 -1.75 18.66
N ALA A 368 15.33 -2.88 19.13
CA ALA A 368 16.04 -3.84 19.97
C ALA A 368 17.24 -4.45 19.25
N ASP A 369 17.15 -4.64 17.94
CA ASP A 369 18.25 -5.07 17.06
C ASP A 369 19.25 -3.95 16.74
N GLY A 370 19.00 -2.73 17.24
CA GLY A 370 19.89 -1.56 17.10
C GLY A 370 19.69 -0.78 15.79
N ILE A 371 18.57 -0.98 15.10
CA ILE A 371 18.19 -0.21 13.90
C ILE A 371 17.47 1.06 14.33
N THR A 372 17.84 2.20 13.76
CA THR A 372 17.15 3.47 14.00
C THR A 372 15.94 3.54 13.05
N VAL A 373 14.74 3.40 13.59
CA VAL A 373 13.49 3.38 12.82
C VAL A 373 12.94 4.76 12.54
N ASP A 374 13.26 5.75 13.39
CA ASP A 374 12.89 7.14 13.21
C ASP A 374 13.85 7.87 12.27
N GLY A 375 13.40 8.98 11.71
CA GLY A 375 14.23 9.89 10.94
C GLY A 375 13.42 10.75 10.00
N GLU A 376 13.95 11.93 9.70
CA GLU A 376 13.39 12.83 8.71
C GLU A 376 14.08 12.59 7.35
N TYR A 377 13.30 12.67 6.30
CA TYR A 377 13.86 12.68 4.94
C TYR A 377 14.36 14.09 4.60
N THR A 378 15.58 14.17 4.09
CA THR A 378 16.09 15.41 3.50
C THR A 378 15.95 15.35 1.98
N PRO A 379 15.04 16.15 1.37
CA PRO A 379 14.84 16.12 -0.07
C PRO A 379 16.12 16.43 -0.83
N ILE A 380 16.30 15.73 -1.95
CA ILE A 380 17.39 15.95 -2.88
C ILE A 380 16.93 16.82 -4.06
N GLU A 381 17.86 17.48 -4.73
CA GLU A 381 17.57 18.21 -5.95
C GLU A 381 17.60 17.23 -7.15
N VAL A 382 16.48 17.13 -7.86
CA VAL A 382 16.36 16.27 -9.04
C VAL A 382 16.08 17.16 -10.24
N THR A 383 16.92 17.07 -11.25
CA THR A 383 16.70 17.75 -12.53
C THR A 383 15.97 16.81 -13.48
N LEU A 384 14.71 17.13 -13.78
CA LEU A 384 13.94 16.38 -14.77
C LEU A 384 14.51 16.59 -16.18
N THR A 385 14.43 15.56 -16.99
CA THR A 385 14.89 15.55 -18.38
C THR A 385 13.78 15.08 -19.30
N LYS A 386 13.86 15.38 -20.59
CA LYS A 386 12.86 14.98 -21.57
C LYS A 386 12.61 13.47 -21.53
N GLY A 387 11.36 13.09 -21.21
CA GLY A 387 10.94 11.70 -21.10
C GLY A 387 11.60 10.93 -19.95
N GLY A 388 12.10 11.63 -18.92
CA GLY A 388 12.62 11.02 -17.71
C GLY A 388 13.97 10.29 -17.83
N GLN A 389 14.77 10.58 -18.86
CA GLN A 389 16.00 9.84 -19.20
C GLN A 389 17.22 10.29 -18.39
#